data_9c3bb91bbed8ad44aafa806f1928396f
#
_entry.id   9c3bb91bbed8ad44aafa806f1928396f
#
_cell.length_a   1.000
_cell.length_b   1.000
_cell.length_c   1.000
_cell.angle_alpha   90.00
_cell.angle_beta   90.00
_cell.angle_gamma   90.00
#
_symmetry.space_group_name_H-M   'P 1'
#
loop_
_entity.id
_entity.type
_entity.pdbx_description
1 polymer ?
#
loop_
_entity_poly.entity_id
_entity_poly.type
_entity_poly.pdbx_seq_one_letter_code
_entity_poly.pdbx_strand_id
1 'polypeptide(L)' 'MSRPKHKVKELEALLAEAESKDWRVDKKAAYFRLRCPCGKHMTWVHLTPSNPRYEQEKRQKLQGTGCW' A
#
# COMPACT_ATOMS: atom_id res chain seq x y z
N MET A 1 10.24 -9.49 10.38
CA MET A 1 11.15 -8.43 9.99
C MET A 1 10.36 -7.18 9.62
N SER A 2 10.71 -6.04 10.19
CA SER A 2 9.96 -4.81 9.93
C SER A 2 10.53 -4.09 8.72
N ARG A 3 9.64 -3.60 7.87
CA ARG A 3 10.04 -2.75 6.74
C ARG A 3 10.17 -1.31 7.22
N PRO A 4 10.83 -0.44 6.43
CA PRO A 4 10.83 0.99 6.74
C PRO A 4 9.40 1.53 6.73
N LYS A 5 9.11 2.43 7.67
CA LYS A 5 7.77 3.00 7.79
C LYS A 5 7.58 4.14 6.79
N HIS A 6 6.32 4.30 6.37
CA HIS A 6 5.95 5.40 5.50
C HIS A 6 5.92 6.71 6.30
N LYS A 7 6.30 7.82 5.65
CA LYS A 7 6.31 9.13 6.28
C LYS A 7 4.92 9.63 6.63
N VAL A 8 3.93 9.26 5.84
CA VAL A 8 2.55 9.70 6.03
C VAL A 8 1.82 8.65 6.85
N LYS A 9 1.24 9.08 7.98
CA LYS A 9 0.59 8.16 8.91
C LYS A 9 -0.53 7.37 8.28
N GLU A 10 -1.38 8.02 7.49
CA GLU A 10 -2.51 7.36 6.86
C GLU A 10 -2.04 6.28 5.89
N LEU A 11 -0.98 6.56 5.16
CA LEU A 11 -0.43 5.59 4.21
C LEU A 11 0.30 4.46 4.94
N GLU A 12 0.94 4.78 6.05
CA GLU A 12 1.55 3.72 6.87
C GLU A 12 0.49 2.77 7.40
N ALA A 13 -0.65 3.30 7.85
CA ALA A 13 -1.76 2.47 8.30
C ALA A 13 -2.29 1.59 7.17
N LEU A 14 -2.37 2.13 5.95
CA LEU A 14 -2.79 1.36 4.79
C LEU A 14 -1.83 0.21 4.50
N LEU A 15 -0.53 0.48 4.56
CA LEU A 15 0.48 -0.55 4.33
C LEU A 15 0.42 -1.63 5.40
N ALA A 16 0.23 -1.24 6.67
CA ALA A 16 0.11 -2.21 7.76
C ALA A 16 -1.13 -3.09 7.58
N GLU A 17 -2.23 -2.49 7.15
CA GLU A 17 -3.44 -3.25 6.89
C GLU A 17 -3.23 -4.24 5.74
N ALA A 18 -2.54 -3.81 4.69
CA ALA A 18 -2.21 -4.69 3.58
C ALA A 18 -1.41 -5.89 4.07
N GLU A 19 -0.41 -5.66 4.91
CA GLU A 19 0.40 -6.73 5.45
C GLU A 19 -0.43 -7.71 6.29
N SER A 20 -1.41 -7.21 7.02
CA SER A 20 -2.29 -8.05 7.82
C SER A 20 -3.19 -8.93 6.95
N LYS A 21 -3.33 -8.59 5.68
CA LYS A 21 -4.12 -9.35 4.71
C LYS A 21 -3.23 -10.17 3.77
N ASP A 22 -1.99 -10.42 4.19
CA ASP A 22 -1.01 -11.22 3.46
C ASP A 22 -0.51 -10.58 2.18
N TRP A 23 -0.72 -9.29 2.01
CA TRP A 23 -0.12 -8.56 0.90
C TRP A 23 1.35 -8.34 1.19
N ARG A 24 2.16 -8.41 0.15
CA ARG A 24 3.59 -8.14 0.26
C ARG A 24 3.85 -6.66 0.03
N VAL A 25 4.57 -6.04 0.95
CA VAL A 25 4.91 -4.62 0.87
C VAL A 25 6.42 -4.49 0.77
N ASP A 26 6.89 -3.93 -0.33
CA ASP A 26 8.33 -3.72 -0.57
C ASP A 26 8.62 -2.24 -0.71
N LYS A 27 9.66 -1.76 -0.04
CA LYS A 27 10.11 -0.37 -0.20
C LYS A 27 11.02 -0.25 -1.40
N LYS A 28 10.70 0.66 -2.31
CA LYS A 28 11.54 1.02 -3.44
C LYS A 28 12.09 2.43 -3.24
N ALA A 29 12.87 2.93 -4.21
CA ALA A 29 13.54 4.22 -4.08
C ALA A 29 12.56 5.38 -3.91
N ALA A 30 11.43 5.35 -4.62
CA ALA A 30 10.48 6.47 -4.64
C ALA A 30 9.06 6.06 -4.24
N TYR A 31 8.82 4.79 -3.89
CA TYR A 31 7.46 4.33 -3.58
C TYR A 31 7.53 3.01 -2.80
N PHE A 32 6.37 2.61 -2.26
CA PHE A 32 6.17 1.28 -1.71
C PHE A 32 5.36 0.46 -2.72
N ARG A 33 5.79 -0.76 -2.99
CA ARG A 33 5.08 -1.65 -3.90
C ARG A 33 4.29 -2.68 -3.10
N LEU A 34 3.02 -2.82 -3.44
CA LEU A 34 2.12 -3.79 -2.80
C LEU A 34 1.75 -4.86 -3.81
N ARG A 35 1.87 -6.11 -3.40
CA ARG A 35 1.52 -7.26 -4.23
C ARG A 35 0.49 -8.12 -3.52
N CYS A 36 -0.56 -8.48 -4.26
CA CYS A 36 -1.62 -9.36 -3.77
C CYS A 36 -1.06 -10.75 -3.51
N PRO A 37 -1.54 -11.45 -2.47
CA PRO A 37 -1.12 -12.84 -2.24
C PRO A 37 -1.50 -13.78 -3.38
N CYS A 38 -2.51 -13.43 -4.18
CA CYS A 38 -2.86 -14.22 -5.37
C CYS A 38 -1.87 -14.03 -6.53
N GLY A 39 -1.03 -13.00 -6.47
CA GLY A 39 -0.05 -12.72 -7.49
C GLY A 39 -0.58 -12.02 -8.73
N LYS A 40 -1.87 -11.73 -8.79
CA LYS A 40 -2.50 -11.14 -9.98
C LYS A 40 -2.64 -9.62 -9.90
N HIS A 41 -2.57 -9.05 -8.70
CA HIS A 41 -2.76 -7.62 -8.50
C HIS A 41 -1.52 -7.00 -7.92
N MET A 42 -1.19 -5.81 -8.40
CA MET A 42 -0.05 -5.06 -7.90
C MET A 42 -0.38 -3.58 -7.96
N THR A 43 0.05 -2.86 -6.95
CA THR A 43 -0.07 -1.41 -6.95
C THR A 43 1.12 -0.82 -6.19
N TRP A 44 1.23 0.49 -6.17
CA TRP A 44 2.29 1.15 -5.45
C TRP A 44 1.75 2.41 -4.78
N VAL A 45 2.43 2.82 -3.72
CA VAL A 45 2.08 3.98 -2.91
C VAL A 45 3.27 4.92 -2.89
N HIS A 46 3.09 6.14 -3.39
CA HIS A 46 4.16 7.14 -3.43
C HIS A 46 4.55 7.59 -2.02
N LEU A 47 5.82 7.94 -1.85
CA LEU A 47 6.31 8.39 -0.56
C LEU A 47 5.76 9.77 -0.17
N THR A 48 5.57 10.65 -1.15
CA THR A 48 5.11 12.02 -0.89
C THR A 48 4.01 12.41 -1.87
N PRO A 49 2.80 11.82 -1.73
CA PRO A 49 1.70 12.20 -2.60
C PRO A 49 1.20 13.60 -2.26
N SER A 50 0.84 14.37 -3.28
CA SER A 50 0.31 15.72 -3.09
C SER A 50 -1.21 15.75 -2.96
N ASN A 51 -1.89 14.65 -3.29
CA ASN A 51 -3.34 14.57 -3.25
C ASN A 51 -3.82 14.23 -1.84
N PRO A 52 -4.64 15.09 -1.18
CA PRO A 52 -5.10 14.80 0.17
C PRO A 52 -6.01 13.57 0.27
N ARG A 53 -6.59 13.14 -0.86
CA ARG A 53 -7.44 11.94 -0.89
C ARG A 53 -6.68 10.70 -1.37
N TYR A 54 -5.39 10.78 -1.46
CA TYR A 54 -4.59 9.71 -2.03
C TYR A 54 -4.80 8.38 -1.31
N GLU A 55 -4.82 8.42 0.03
CA GLU A 55 -5.03 7.21 0.82
C GLU A 55 -6.39 6.58 0.54
N GLN A 56 -7.45 7.40 0.52
CA GLN A 56 -8.79 6.89 0.26
C GLN A 56 -8.90 6.27 -1.13
N GLU A 57 -8.33 6.94 -2.13
CA GLU A 57 -8.35 6.44 -3.49
C GLU A 57 -7.61 5.11 -3.61
N LYS A 58 -6.47 5.00 -2.97
CA LYS A 58 -5.70 3.75 -2.98
C LYS A 58 -6.45 2.64 -2.27
N ARG A 59 -7.09 2.96 -1.13
CA ARG A 59 -7.86 1.97 -0.38
C ARG A 59 -9.03 1.45 -1.22
N GLN A 60 -9.74 2.33 -1.90
CA GLN A 60 -10.84 1.92 -2.77
C GLN A 60 -10.34 1.03 -3.90
N LYS A 61 -9.21 1.38 -4.50
CA LYS A 61 -8.65 0.59 -5.57
C LYS A 61 -8.27 -0.82 -5.10
N LEU A 62 -7.68 -0.91 -3.92
CA LEU A 62 -7.31 -2.20 -3.34
C LEU A 62 -8.55 -3.03 -3.03
N GLN A 63 -9.59 -2.41 -2.47
CA GLN A 63 -10.84 -3.11 -2.18
C GLN A 63 -11.48 -3.66 -3.44
N GLY A 64 -11.31 -2.97 -4.57
CA GLY A 64 -11.86 -3.40 -5.84
C GLY A 64 -11.16 -4.62 -6.45
N THR A 65 -9.99 -5.00 -5.92
CA THR A 65 -9.26 -6.17 -6.45
C THR A 65 -9.89 -7.49 -6.05
N GLY A 66 -10.70 -7.50 -5.00
CA GLY A 66 -11.24 -8.73 -4.45
C GLY A 66 -10.32 -9.48 -3.53
N CYS A 67 -9.09 -8.99 -3.34
CA CYS A 67 -8.11 -9.61 -2.46
C CYS A 67 -7.91 -8.81 -1.16
N TRP A 68 -8.63 -7.73 -1.00
CA TRP A 68 -8.47 -6.84 0.16
C TRP A 68 -9.38 -7.23 1.32
#